data_9a2524edb185dcda9a086b333a764ce7
#
_entry.id   9a2524edb185dcda9a086b333a764ce7
#
_cell.length_a   1.000
_cell.length_b   1.000
_cell.length_c   1.000
_cell.angle_alpha   90.00
_cell.angle_beta   90.00
_cell.angle_gamma   90.00
#
_symmetry.space_group_name_H-M   'P 1'
#
loop_
_entity.id
_entity.type
_entity.pdbx_description
1 polymer ?
#
loop_
_entity_poly.entity_id
_entity_poly.type
_entity_poly.pdbx_seq_one_letter_code
_entity_poly.pdbx_strand_id
1 'polypeptide(L)'
;MAKGKAAFGEVMAKVVMYTTAVCPYCIRAEQLLHSKGVSEIEKIRVDLQPELRAAMMEKTGRRTVPQIYINGEHVGGFDDLASLNHAGKLDALLSK
;
A
#
# COMPACT_ATOMS: atom_id res chain seq x y z
N MET A 1 7.16 -14.73 22.13
CA MET A 1 7.48 -14.50 21.51
C MET A 1 7.22 -14.20 20.68
N ALA A 2 6.70 -13.88 20.82
CA ALA A 2 6.58 -13.63 19.75
C ALA A 2 7.14 -12.79 19.27
N LYS A 3 7.39 -12.38 19.64
CA LYS A 3 8.03 -11.74 19.04
C LYS A 3 8.90 -11.97 18.31
N GLY A 4 9.37 -12.06 18.79
CA GLY A 4 10.39 -12.39 17.89
C GLY A 4 10.04 -12.35 16.46
N LYS A 5 8.83 -12.43 16.16
CA LYS A 5 8.39 -12.35 14.80
C LYS A 5 8.81 -11.09 14.12
N ALA A 6 8.68 -9.98 14.81
CA ALA A 6 9.10 -8.72 14.22
C ALA A 6 10.57 -8.78 13.86
N ALA A 7 11.36 -9.51 14.62
CA ALA A 7 12.76 -9.65 14.34
C ALA A 7 13.02 -10.40 13.05
N PHE A 8 12.04 -11.10 12.54
CA PHE A 8 12.17 -11.82 11.28
C PHE A 8 11.58 -11.05 10.11
N GLY A 9 11.44 -9.75 10.28
CA GLY A 9 11.01 -8.91 9.19
C GLY A 9 9.52 -8.69 9.10
N GLU A 10 8.76 -9.22 10.03
CA GLU A 10 7.33 -9.01 10.00
C GLU A 10 7.00 -7.55 10.32
N VAL A 11 6.14 -6.95 9.50
CA VAL A 11 5.79 -5.55 9.61
C VAL A 11 4.37 -5.44 10.15
N MET A 12 4.19 -4.61 11.17
CA MET A 12 2.90 -4.44 11.82
C MET A 12 2.13 -3.24 11.27
N ALA A 13 2.66 -2.57 10.27
CA ALA A 13 1.98 -1.41 9.68
C ALA A 13 0.69 -1.84 9.00
N LYS A 14 -0.31 -0.98 9.09
CA LYS A 14 -1.57 -1.21 8.39
C LYS A 14 -1.45 -0.62 6.99
N VAL A 15 -1.59 -1.47 5.98
CA VAL A 15 -1.48 -1.06 4.59
C VAL A 15 -2.82 -1.26 3.90
N VAL A 16 -3.30 -0.20 3.26
CA VAL A 16 -4.55 -0.22 2.50
C VAL A 16 -4.23 0.19 1.08
N MET A 17 -4.78 -0.53 0.12
CA MET A 17 -4.55 -0.24 -1.29
C MET A 17 -5.86 -0.27 -2.06
N TYR A 18 -6.18 0.85 -2.71
CA TYR A 18 -7.26 0.89 -3.68
C TYR A 18 -6.74 0.26 -4.97
N THR A 19 -7.49 -0.69 -5.51
CA THR A 19 -6.99 -1.51 -6.61
C THR A 19 -8.13 -1.93 -7.54
N THR A 20 -7.78 -2.58 -8.64
CA THR A 20 -8.75 -3.18 -9.55
C THR A 20 -8.32 -4.61 -9.84
N ALA A 21 -9.20 -5.36 -10.54
CA ALA A 21 -8.95 -6.77 -10.84
C ALA A 21 -7.71 -6.97 -11.70
N VAL A 22 -7.51 -6.07 -12.68
CA VAL A 22 -6.38 -6.18 -13.60
C VAL A 22 -5.58 -4.90 -13.49
N CYS A 23 -4.48 -4.98 -12.75
CA CYS A 23 -3.67 -3.78 -12.47
C CYS A 23 -2.22 -4.20 -12.27
N PRO A 24 -1.40 -4.16 -13.34
CA PRO A 24 0.02 -4.54 -13.22
C PRO A 24 0.77 -3.73 -12.18
N TYR A 25 0.50 -2.43 -12.08
CA TYR A 25 1.18 -1.60 -11.10
C TYR A 25 0.74 -1.92 -9.68
N CYS A 26 -0.52 -2.35 -9.49
CA CYS A 26 -0.97 -2.81 -8.19
C CYS A 26 -0.21 -4.06 -7.78
N ILE A 27 0.01 -4.97 -8.71
CA ILE A 27 0.77 -6.19 -8.44
C ILE A 27 2.20 -5.85 -8.06
N ARG A 28 2.83 -4.92 -8.79
CA ARG A 28 4.18 -4.50 -8.48
C ARG A 28 4.28 -3.86 -7.10
N ALA A 29 3.30 -3.02 -6.76
CA ALA A 29 3.28 -2.40 -5.44
C ALA A 29 3.14 -3.45 -4.36
N GLU A 30 2.28 -4.43 -4.59
CA GLU A 30 2.07 -5.51 -3.65
C GLU A 30 3.34 -6.32 -3.45
N GLN A 31 4.03 -6.64 -4.54
CA GLN A 31 5.28 -7.37 -4.47
C GLN A 31 6.34 -6.61 -3.68
N LEU A 32 6.44 -5.32 -3.91
CA LEU A 32 7.39 -4.49 -3.18
C LEU A 32 7.09 -4.50 -1.69
N LEU A 33 5.82 -4.32 -1.34
CA LEU A 33 5.41 -4.31 0.07
C LEU A 33 5.67 -5.66 0.74
N HIS A 34 5.38 -6.76 0.04
CA HIS A 34 5.66 -8.09 0.58
C HIS A 34 7.15 -8.28 0.80
N SER A 35 7.99 -7.76 -0.10
CA SER A 35 9.43 -7.88 0.06
C SER A 35 9.93 -7.12 1.27
N LYS A 36 9.14 -6.17 1.77
CA LYS A 36 9.48 -5.40 2.96
C LYS A 36 8.90 -5.98 4.23
N GLY A 37 8.28 -7.16 4.15
CA GLY A 37 7.74 -7.83 5.33
C GLY A 37 6.27 -7.59 5.58
N VAL A 38 5.59 -6.86 4.68
CA VAL A 38 4.15 -6.66 4.81
C VAL A 38 3.45 -7.94 4.40
N SER A 39 2.74 -8.57 5.33
CA SER A 39 2.07 -9.84 5.03
C SER A 39 0.64 -9.65 4.57
N GLU A 40 -0.03 -8.58 5.04
CA GLU A 40 -1.42 -8.35 4.71
C GLU A 40 -1.63 -6.95 4.20
N ILE A 41 -2.35 -6.86 3.09
CA ILE A 41 -2.73 -5.59 2.50
C ILE A 41 -4.24 -5.59 2.35
N GLU A 42 -4.89 -4.61 2.96
CA GLU A 42 -6.34 -4.47 2.80
C GLU A 42 -6.58 -3.88 1.42
N LYS A 43 -7.28 -4.63 0.57
CA LYS A 43 -7.53 -4.21 -0.81
C LYS A 43 -8.96 -3.74 -0.96
N ILE A 44 -9.11 -2.56 -1.56
CA ILE A 44 -10.42 -1.98 -1.83
C ILE A 44 -10.60 -1.95 -3.34
N ARG A 45 -11.52 -2.80 -3.83
CA ARG A 45 -11.74 -2.98 -5.26
C ARG A 45 -12.67 -1.88 -5.79
N VAL A 46 -12.09 -0.86 -6.40
CA VAL A 46 -12.86 0.26 -6.90
C VAL A 46 -13.54 -0.03 -8.23
N ASP A 47 -13.19 -1.15 -8.86
CA ASP A 47 -13.85 -1.55 -10.09
C ASP A 47 -15.18 -2.27 -9.82
N LEU A 48 -15.42 -2.68 -8.59
CA LEU A 48 -16.66 -3.39 -8.24
C LEU A 48 -17.79 -2.45 -7.86
N GLN A 49 -17.46 -1.27 -7.32
CA GLN A 49 -18.45 -0.32 -6.86
C GLN A 49 -18.04 1.10 -7.24
N PRO A 50 -18.82 1.78 -8.07
CA PRO A 50 -18.46 3.14 -8.50
C PRO A 50 -18.30 4.13 -7.35
N GLU A 51 -19.06 3.96 -6.27
CA GLU A 51 -18.96 4.88 -5.14
C GLU A 51 -17.61 4.76 -4.44
N LEU A 52 -16.99 3.59 -4.49
CA LEU A 52 -15.65 3.44 -3.90
C LEU A 52 -14.61 4.19 -4.71
N ARG A 53 -14.78 4.19 -6.05
CA ARG A 53 -13.87 4.94 -6.89
C ARG A 53 -14.04 6.44 -6.66
N ALA A 54 -15.27 6.89 -6.55
CA ALA A 54 -15.54 8.30 -6.29
C ALA A 54 -14.93 8.73 -4.96
N ALA A 55 -15.08 7.88 -3.94
CA ALA A 55 -14.52 8.17 -2.63
C ALA A 55 -12.99 8.24 -2.69
N MET A 56 -12.38 7.34 -3.46
CA MET A 56 -10.93 7.36 -3.63
C MET A 56 -10.49 8.68 -4.29
N MET A 57 -11.18 9.08 -5.35
CA MET A 57 -10.84 10.30 -6.07
C MET A 57 -10.96 11.52 -5.17
N GLU A 58 -12.00 11.57 -4.37
CA GLU A 58 -12.19 12.68 -3.45
C GLU A 58 -11.11 12.71 -2.37
N LYS A 59 -10.78 11.53 -1.85
CA LYS A 59 -9.83 11.42 -0.74
C LYS A 59 -8.39 11.67 -1.19
N THR A 60 -8.03 11.18 -2.36
CA THR A 60 -6.64 11.23 -2.83
C THR A 60 -6.37 12.34 -3.82
N GLY A 61 -7.41 12.86 -4.45
CA GLY A 61 -7.23 13.79 -5.56
C GLY A 61 -6.76 13.11 -6.84
N ARG A 62 -6.76 11.80 -6.87
CA ARG A 62 -6.28 11.03 -8.02
C ARG A 62 -7.32 10.01 -8.44
N ARG A 63 -7.29 9.66 -9.71
CA ARG A 63 -8.23 8.70 -10.29
C ARG A 63 -7.57 7.38 -10.69
N THR A 64 -6.27 7.25 -10.49
CA THR A 64 -5.53 6.06 -10.89
C THR A 64 -5.36 5.10 -9.72
N VAL A 65 -5.14 3.83 -10.04
CA VAL A 65 -4.79 2.80 -9.05
C VAL A 65 -3.41 2.28 -9.39
N PRO A 66 -2.64 1.82 -8.41
CA PRO A 66 -3.01 1.72 -7.00
C PRO A 66 -2.97 3.07 -6.30
N GLN A 67 -3.73 3.21 -5.23
CA GLN A 67 -3.58 4.31 -4.28
C GLN A 67 -3.36 3.67 -2.93
N ILE A 68 -2.22 3.95 -2.33
CA ILE A 68 -1.71 3.22 -1.18
C ILE A 68 -1.69 4.11 0.04
N TYR A 69 -2.17 3.55 1.16
CA TYR A 69 -2.10 4.20 2.47
C TYR A 69 -1.31 3.32 3.41
N ILE A 70 -0.40 3.90 4.17
CA ILE A 70 0.35 3.19 5.20
C ILE A 70 0.10 3.90 6.52
N ASN A 71 -0.52 3.19 7.45
CA ASN A 71 -0.88 3.73 8.77
C ASN A 71 -1.72 4.99 8.64
N GLY A 72 -2.62 5.02 7.65
CA GLY A 72 -3.50 6.15 7.42
C GLY A 72 -2.90 7.29 6.64
N GLU A 73 -1.65 7.20 6.28
CA GLU A 73 -0.96 8.25 5.54
C GLU A 73 -0.93 7.91 4.06
N HIS A 74 -1.37 8.86 3.22
CA HIS A 74 -1.44 8.65 1.78
C HIS A 74 -0.05 8.64 1.17
N VAL A 75 0.32 7.52 0.58
CA VAL A 75 1.60 7.38 -0.13
C VAL A 75 1.43 7.76 -1.59
N GLY A 76 0.38 7.25 -2.23
CA GLY A 76 0.13 7.48 -3.63
C GLY A 76 0.16 6.20 -4.42
N GLY A 77 0.66 6.27 -5.66
CA GLY A 77 0.74 5.12 -6.54
C GLY A 77 2.02 4.35 -6.41
N PHE A 78 2.24 3.44 -7.36
CA PHE A 78 3.46 2.62 -7.33
C PHE A 78 4.72 3.48 -7.47
N ASP A 79 4.70 4.50 -8.32
CA ASP A 79 5.87 5.34 -8.51
C ASP A 79 6.24 6.05 -7.21
N ASP A 80 5.22 6.51 -6.49
CA ASP A 80 5.45 7.18 -5.20
C ASP A 80 6.04 6.19 -4.19
N LEU A 81 5.51 4.97 -4.18
CA LEU A 81 6.01 3.92 -3.28
C LEU A 81 7.46 3.58 -3.59
N ALA A 82 7.77 3.44 -4.88
CA ALA A 82 9.12 3.12 -5.30
C ALA A 82 10.09 4.24 -4.94
N SER A 83 9.65 5.49 -5.07
CA SER A 83 10.47 6.63 -4.70
C SER A 83 10.80 6.63 -3.22
N LEU A 84 9.81 6.32 -2.38
CA LEU A 84 10.05 6.21 -0.94
C LEU A 84 11.06 5.11 -0.65
N ASN A 85 10.95 4.00 -1.36
CA ASN A 85 11.87 2.89 -1.17
C ASN A 85 13.30 3.29 -1.54
N HIS A 86 13.46 3.95 -2.67
CA HIS A 86 14.78 4.41 -3.11
C HIS A 86 15.39 5.40 -2.14
N ALA A 87 14.57 6.25 -1.54
CA ALA A 87 15.04 7.25 -0.59
C ALA A 87 15.32 6.67 0.79
N GLY A 88 15.04 5.38 0.99
CA GLY A 88 15.22 4.76 2.29
C GLY A 88 14.15 5.14 3.30
N LYS A 89 13.05 5.75 2.84
CA LYS A 89 12.00 6.23 3.73
C LYS A 89 10.87 5.22 3.91
N LEU A 90 10.76 4.25 3.01
CA LEU A 90 9.67 3.29 3.10
C LEU A 90 9.80 2.43 4.34
N ASP A 91 11.01 1.96 4.65
CA ASP A 91 11.23 1.15 5.84
C ASP A 91 10.85 1.90 7.11
N ALA A 92 11.19 3.18 7.18
CA ALA A 92 10.84 4.00 8.34
C ALA A 92 9.32 4.13 8.46
N LEU A 93 8.64 4.30 7.35
CA LEU A 93 7.19 4.46 7.34
C LEU A 93 6.52 3.16 7.80
N LEU A 94 7.04 2.03 7.37
CA LEU A 94 6.47 0.73 7.73
C LEU A 94 6.77 0.32 9.17
N SER A 95 7.78 0.90 9.78
CA SER A 95 8.18 0.50 11.13
C SER A 95 7.54 1.33 12.22
N LYS A 96 6.67 2.25 11.86
CA LYS A 96 5.96 3.05 12.86
C LYS A 96 4.91 2.26 13.62
#